data_4d89a47347451446aeb4e3e0667333c6
#
_entry.id   4d89a47347451446aeb4e3e0667333c6
#
_cell.length_a   1.000
_cell.length_b   1.000
_cell.length_c   1.000
_cell.angle_alpha   90.00
_cell.angle_beta   90.00
_cell.angle_gamma   90.00
#
_symmetry.space_group_name_H-M   'P 1'
#
loop_
_entity.id
_entity.type
_entity.pdbx_description
1 polymer ?
#
loop_
_entity_poly.entity_id
_entity_poly.type
_entity_poly.pdbx_seq_one_letter_code
_entity_poly.pdbx_strand_id
1 'polypeptide(L)'
;MGSARYPSSAWQSMRAPSLEDFEALARAAWEGMPREITALCDNLTIKVADFPTDDVIEELDLETPFDVLGLFEGTDPSQPVLTLDAEQEPNIIHLYRRAILDYWAENEDMLGDVVAHVMLHEIGGHFGLTDDDMEELELRV
;
A
#
# COMPACT_ATOMS: atom_id res chain seq x y z
N MET A 1 7.50 -28.75 14.58
CA MET A 1 7.29 -28.90 14.11
C MET A 1 6.40 -28.37 13.52
N GLY A 2 5.97 -27.84 13.71
CA GLY A 2 4.98 -27.03 13.26
C GLY A 2 4.97 -26.61 11.90
N SER A 3 5.95 -26.90 11.36
CA SER A 3 6.10 -26.52 10.02
C SER A 3 5.16 -27.22 9.11
N ALA A 4 4.47 -28.16 9.58
CA ALA A 4 3.69 -29.00 8.69
C ALA A 4 2.22 -28.64 8.67
N ARG A 5 1.90 -27.38 8.55
CA ARG A 5 0.51 -27.00 8.29
C ARG A 5 0.02 -27.55 6.98
N TYR A 6 0.91 -27.72 6.01
CA TYR A 6 0.58 -28.25 4.69
C TYR A 6 1.51 -29.39 4.35
N PRO A 7 1.00 -30.46 3.74
CA PRO A 7 1.88 -31.49 3.21
C PRO A 7 2.78 -30.87 2.15
N SER A 8 3.98 -31.41 2.00
CA SER A 8 4.94 -30.87 1.04
C SER A 8 4.40 -30.86 -0.40
N SER A 9 3.49 -31.77 -0.73
CA SER A 9 2.84 -31.78 -2.04
C SER A 9 1.96 -30.58 -2.29
N ALA A 10 1.43 -29.94 -1.23
CA ALA A 10 0.58 -28.77 -1.38
C ALA A 10 1.38 -27.55 -1.88
N TRP A 11 2.64 -27.45 -1.49
CA TRP A 11 3.47 -26.33 -1.88
C TRP A 11 3.72 -26.28 -3.39
N GLN A 12 3.73 -27.42 -4.03
CA GLN A 12 3.97 -27.52 -5.46
C GLN A 12 2.82 -26.95 -6.30
N SER A 13 1.62 -26.93 -5.74
CA SER A 13 0.44 -26.39 -6.42
C SER A 13 0.06 -24.99 -5.96
N MET A 14 0.75 -24.46 -4.94
CA MET A 14 0.47 -23.11 -4.45
C MET A 14 1.18 -22.07 -5.33
N ARG A 15 0.47 -21.00 -5.57
CA ARG A 15 1.00 -19.87 -6.31
C ARG A 15 1.16 -18.68 -5.39
N ALA A 16 2.15 -17.85 -5.66
CA ALA A 16 2.26 -16.57 -4.99
C ALA A 16 1.03 -15.72 -5.32
N PRO A 17 0.55 -14.88 -4.39
CA PRO A 17 -0.57 -13.99 -4.68
C PRO A 17 -0.33 -13.16 -5.93
N SER A 18 -1.32 -13.13 -6.82
CA SER A 18 -1.25 -12.44 -8.10
C SER A 18 -1.52 -10.94 -7.94
N LEU A 19 -1.38 -10.20 -9.05
CA LEU A 19 -1.79 -8.80 -9.07
C LEU A 19 -3.28 -8.64 -8.73
N GLU A 20 -4.12 -9.54 -9.22
CA GLU A 20 -5.55 -9.53 -8.90
C GLU A 20 -5.80 -9.80 -7.43
N ASP A 21 -5.04 -10.71 -6.83
CA ASP A 21 -5.13 -11.00 -5.39
C ASP A 21 -4.75 -9.76 -4.59
N PHE A 22 -3.71 -9.04 -5.01
CA PHE A 22 -3.30 -7.81 -4.37
C PHE A 22 -4.36 -6.72 -4.48
N GLU A 23 -5.02 -6.60 -5.63
CA GLU A 23 -6.12 -5.65 -5.80
C GLU A 23 -7.25 -5.95 -4.81
N ALA A 24 -7.60 -7.23 -4.65
CA ALA A 24 -8.63 -7.64 -3.72
C ALA A 24 -8.23 -7.35 -2.27
N LEU A 25 -6.98 -7.65 -1.91
CA LEU A 25 -6.47 -7.36 -0.56
C LEU A 25 -6.46 -5.86 -0.27
N ALA A 26 -6.05 -5.06 -1.26
CA ALA A 26 -5.99 -3.62 -1.11
C ALA A 26 -7.39 -3.02 -0.97
N ARG A 27 -8.34 -3.51 -1.74
CA ARG A 27 -9.73 -3.07 -1.64
C ARG A 27 -10.32 -3.39 -0.29
N ALA A 28 -10.09 -4.60 0.21
CA ALA A 28 -10.53 -5.01 1.53
C ALA A 28 -9.88 -4.16 2.63
N ALA A 29 -8.59 -3.86 2.48
CA ALA A 29 -7.86 -3.01 3.41
C ALA A 29 -8.45 -1.60 3.44
N TRP A 30 -8.80 -1.05 2.28
CA TRP A 30 -9.41 0.27 2.19
C TRP A 30 -10.77 0.32 2.88
N GLU A 31 -11.59 -0.72 2.69
CA GLU A 31 -12.90 -0.82 3.32
C GLU A 31 -12.82 -0.89 4.85
N GLY A 32 -11.74 -1.48 5.38
CA GLY A 32 -11.50 -1.55 6.81
C GLY A 32 -10.66 -0.40 7.38
N MET A 33 -10.27 0.55 6.54
CA MET A 33 -9.40 1.64 6.95
C MET A 33 -10.09 2.59 7.93
N PRO A 34 -9.36 3.14 8.92
CA PRO A 34 -9.96 4.12 9.83
C PRO A 34 -10.52 5.31 9.07
N ARG A 35 -11.63 5.86 9.58
CA ARG A 35 -12.30 7.01 8.98
C ARG A 35 -11.36 8.21 8.85
N GLU A 36 -10.45 8.38 9.78
CA GLU A 36 -9.45 9.45 9.75
C GLU A 36 -8.59 9.40 8.49
N ILE A 37 -8.38 8.21 7.95
CA ILE A 37 -7.61 8.02 6.72
C ILE A 37 -8.51 8.18 5.50
N THR A 38 -9.67 7.51 5.49
CA THR A 38 -10.56 7.56 4.33
C THR A 38 -11.10 8.96 4.05
N ALA A 39 -11.21 9.79 5.10
CA ALA A 39 -11.66 11.17 4.97
C ALA A 39 -10.61 12.08 4.31
N LEU A 40 -9.34 11.67 4.30
CA LEU A 40 -8.26 12.46 3.71
C LEU A 40 -8.28 12.46 2.18
N CYS A 41 -8.80 11.41 1.59
CA CYS A 41 -8.82 11.29 0.13
C CYS A 41 -10.10 10.64 -0.36
N ASP A 42 -10.82 11.36 -1.22
CA ASP A 42 -12.00 10.85 -1.89
C ASP A 42 -11.58 10.22 -3.22
N ASN A 43 -12.38 9.28 -3.70
CA ASN A 43 -12.18 8.67 -5.02
C ASN A 43 -10.78 8.07 -5.19
N LEU A 44 -10.33 7.31 -4.20
CA LEU A 44 -9.04 6.66 -4.27
C LEU A 44 -9.01 5.61 -5.37
N THR A 45 -8.00 5.70 -6.22
CA THR A 45 -7.69 4.67 -7.22
C THR A 45 -6.55 3.81 -6.68
N ILE A 46 -6.73 2.50 -6.72
CA ILE A 46 -5.71 1.55 -6.30
C ILE A 46 -5.08 0.95 -7.55
N LYS A 47 -3.77 1.08 -7.69
CA LYS A 47 -3.02 0.49 -8.79
C LYS A 47 -1.97 -0.45 -8.24
N VAL A 48 -1.95 -1.68 -8.74
CA VAL A 48 -0.98 -2.69 -8.34
C VAL A 48 -0.09 -3.01 -9.54
N ALA A 49 1.20 -3.01 -9.33
CA ALA A 49 2.19 -3.38 -10.34
C ALA A 49 3.25 -4.24 -9.67
N ASP A 50 4.01 -4.98 -10.47
CA ASP A 50 5.09 -5.78 -9.92
C ASP A 50 6.23 -4.91 -9.40
N PHE A 51 6.58 -3.87 -10.15
CA PHE A 51 7.69 -2.98 -9.82
C PHE A 51 7.31 -1.53 -10.12
N PRO A 52 7.95 -0.56 -9.44
CA PRO A 52 7.80 0.84 -9.83
C PRO A 52 8.36 1.07 -11.23
N THR A 53 7.90 2.13 -11.88
CA THR A 53 8.43 2.54 -13.18
C THR A 53 9.85 3.08 -13.03
N ASP A 54 10.58 3.14 -14.13
CA ASP A 54 11.93 3.69 -14.13
C ASP A 54 11.93 5.15 -13.66
N ASP A 55 10.90 5.91 -14.02
CA ASP A 55 10.75 7.30 -13.59
C ASP A 55 10.64 7.40 -12.05
N VAL A 56 9.88 6.51 -11.43
CA VAL A 56 9.74 6.48 -9.97
C VAL A 56 11.05 6.09 -9.30
N ILE A 57 11.74 5.09 -9.85
CA ILE A 57 13.03 4.64 -9.32
C ILE A 57 14.03 5.78 -9.33
N GLU A 58 14.09 6.53 -10.43
CA GLU A 58 14.99 7.65 -10.60
C GLU A 58 14.60 8.83 -9.70
N GLU A 59 13.31 9.17 -9.66
CA GLU A 59 12.79 10.29 -8.89
C GLU A 59 13.00 10.09 -7.38
N LEU A 60 12.82 8.88 -6.88
CA LEU A 60 13.02 8.55 -5.47
C LEU A 60 14.45 8.13 -5.14
N ASP A 61 15.33 8.09 -6.14
CA ASP A 61 16.73 7.70 -5.97
C ASP A 61 16.87 6.34 -5.31
N LEU A 62 16.13 5.36 -5.81
CA LEU A 62 16.13 4.01 -5.26
C LEU A 62 17.34 3.22 -5.75
N GLU A 63 17.97 2.48 -4.85
CA GLU A 63 19.07 1.58 -5.22
C GLU A 63 18.54 0.34 -5.94
N THR A 64 17.37 -0.15 -5.52
CA THR A 64 16.73 -1.31 -6.16
C THR A 64 15.22 -1.07 -6.27
N PRO A 65 14.54 -1.77 -7.20
CA PRO A 65 13.08 -1.70 -7.28
C PRO A 65 12.36 -2.26 -6.06
N PHE A 66 13.07 -2.95 -5.16
CA PHE A 66 12.49 -3.52 -3.94
C PHE A 66 12.51 -2.54 -2.77
N ASP A 67 13.11 -1.37 -2.94
CA ASP A 67 13.27 -0.40 -1.83
C ASP A 67 12.01 0.39 -1.51
N VAL A 68 10.98 0.30 -2.37
CA VAL A 68 9.72 0.99 -2.15
C VAL A 68 8.57 -0.02 -2.20
N LEU A 69 7.72 -0.01 -1.17
CA LEU A 69 6.57 -0.91 -1.09
C LEU A 69 5.32 -0.31 -1.73
N GLY A 70 5.20 1.00 -1.67
CA GLY A 70 4.08 1.72 -2.24
C GLY A 70 4.38 3.19 -2.42
N LEU A 71 3.50 3.88 -3.12
CA LEU A 71 3.63 5.31 -3.39
C LEU A 71 2.24 5.92 -3.51
N PHE A 72 2.01 7.02 -2.84
CA PHE A 72 0.77 7.75 -2.95
C PHE A 72 0.97 9.01 -3.80
N GLU A 73 0.10 9.18 -4.78
CA GLU A 73 0.02 10.38 -5.59
C GLU A 73 -1.36 10.98 -5.40
N GLY A 74 -1.41 12.27 -5.15
CA GLY A 74 -2.69 12.92 -4.95
C GLY A 74 -2.55 14.41 -4.77
N THR A 75 -3.64 15.03 -4.33
CA THR A 75 -3.67 16.46 -4.07
C THR A 75 -2.62 16.81 -3.03
N ASP A 76 -1.82 17.83 -3.34
CA ASP A 76 -0.84 18.35 -2.38
C ASP A 76 -1.58 19.13 -1.30
N PRO A 77 -1.55 18.67 -0.03
CA PRO A 77 -2.27 19.35 1.02
C PRO A 77 -1.72 20.73 1.36
N SER A 78 -0.49 21.04 0.92
CA SER A 78 0.12 22.35 1.13
C SER A 78 -0.27 23.37 0.08
N GLN A 79 -0.92 22.94 -1.02
CA GLN A 79 -1.31 23.83 -2.10
C GLN A 79 -2.73 24.35 -1.89
N PRO A 80 -2.94 25.68 -1.97
CA PRO A 80 -4.27 26.21 -1.86
C PRO A 80 -5.10 25.85 -3.10
N VAL A 81 -6.39 25.62 -2.87
CA VAL A 81 -7.33 25.44 -3.97
C VAL A 81 -7.58 26.82 -4.57
N LEU A 82 -7.00 27.09 -5.75
CA LEU A 82 -7.03 28.40 -6.37
C LEU A 82 -8.31 28.70 -7.14
N THR A 83 -9.01 27.67 -7.59
CA THR A 83 -10.28 27.84 -8.32
C THR A 83 -11.25 26.73 -7.98
N LEU A 84 -12.53 27.07 -7.95
CA LEU A 84 -13.60 26.11 -7.72
C LEU A 84 -13.74 25.10 -8.86
N ASP A 85 -13.25 25.46 -10.04
CA ASP A 85 -13.35 24.63 -11.25
C ASP A 85 -12.06 23.86 -11.52
N ALA A 86 -11.06 23.98 -10.68
CA ALA A 86 -9.83 23.21 -10.84
C ALA A 86 -10.17 21.73 -10.62
N GLU A 87 -9.89 20.91 -11.61
CA GLU A 87 -10.00 19.47 -11.44
C GLU A 87 -9.02 19.08 -10.35
N GLN A 88 -9.54 18.43 -9.32
CA GLN A 88 -8.68 17.90 -8.29
C GLN A 88 -7.88 16.75 -8.90
N GLU A 89 -6.59 16.71 -8.59
CA GLU A 89 -5.77 15.59 -9.00
C GLU A 89 -6.34 14.30 -8.38
N PRO A 90 -6.41 13.22 -9.16
CA PRO A 90 -6.90 11.98 -8.60
C PRO A 90 -5.96 11.46 -7.50
N ASN A 91 -6.54 10.88 -6.48
CA ASN A 91 -5.78 10.22 -5.44
C ASN A 91 -5.49 8.80 -5.89
N ILE A 92 -4.22 8.43 -6.00
CA ILE A 92 -3.80 7.13 -6.48
C ILE A 92 -2.82 6.53 -5.48
N ILE A 93 -3.10 5.31 -5.02
CA ILE A 93 -2.14 4.54 -4.25
C ILE A 93 -1.55 3.46 -5.16
N HIS A 94 -0.24 3.48 -5.29
CA HIS A 94 0.50 2.46 -6.03
C HIS A 94 1.03 1.44 -5.04
N LEU A 95 0.82 0.16 -5.31
CA LEU A 95 1.35 -0.92 -4.50
C LEU A 95 2.24 -1.78 -5.39
N TYR A 96 3.44 -2.09 -4.90
CA TYR A 96 4.43 -2.83 -5.67
C TYR A 96 4.53 -4.26 -5.14
N ARG A 97 3.91 -5.16 -5.87
CA ARG A 97 3.70 -6.54 -5.48
C ARG A 97 4.99 -7.26 -5.08
N ARG A 98 6.05 -7.14 -5.88
CA ARG A 98 7.29 -7.87 -5.63
C ARG A 98 8.00 -7.38 -4.37
N ALA A 99 8.00 -6.07 -4.14
CA ALA A 99 8.59 -5.50 -2.93
C ALA A 99 7.79 -5.90 -1.68
N ILE A 100 6.46 -5.89 -1.78
CA ILE A 100 5.60 -6.29 -0.67
C ILE A 100 5.77 -7.78 -0.35
N LEU A 101 5.84 -8.63 -1.37
CA LEU A 101 6.06 -10.07 -1.18
C LEU A 101 7.43 -10.34 -0.53
N ASP A 102 8.46 -9.61 -0.94
CA ASP A 102 9.79 -9.73 -0.36
C ASP A 102 9.77 -9.35 1.13
N TYR A 103 9.14 -8.23 1.45
CA TYR A 103 8.96 -7.80 2.83
C TYR A 103 8.17 -8.83 3.64
N TRP A 104 7.05 -9.29 3.09
CA TRP A 104 6.18 -10.27 3.75
C TRP A 104 6.91 -11.59 4.05
N ALA A 105 7.74 -12.04 3.13
CA ALA A 105 8.49 -13.29 3.30
C ALA A 105 9.45 -13.25 4.49
N GLU A 106 9.90 -12.07 4.89
CA GLU A 106 10.84 -11.88 6.00
C GLU A 106 10.14 -11.60 7.33
N ASN A 107 8.81 -11.47 7.30
CA ASN A 107 8.03 -11.11 8.48
C ASN A 107 6.95 -12.16 8.73
N GLU A 108 6.44 -12.21 9.95
CA GLU A 108 5.43 -13.19 10.35
C GLU A 108 4.00 -12.69 10.21
N ASP A 109 3.82 -11.51 9.63
CA ASP A 109 2.51 -10.88 9.49
C ASP A 109 1.70 -11.53 8.36
N MET A 110 0.39 -11.41 8.43
CA MET A 110 -0.49 -11.82 7.35
C MET A 110 -0.35 -10.83 6.20
N LEU A 111 -0.39 -11.31 4.97
CA LEU A 111 -0.20 -10.45 3.79
C LEU A 111 -1.22 -9.31 3.75
N GLY A 112 -2.48 -9.58 4.08
CA GLY A 112 -3.51 -8.53 4.13
C GLY A 112 -3.14 -7.40 5.09
N ASP A 113 -2.56 -7.75 6.23
CA ASP A 113 -2.13 -6.76 7.23
C ASP A 113 -0.95 -5.94 6.71
N VAL A 114 -0.03 -6.57 5.99
CA VAL A 114 1.09 -5.85 5.37
C VAL A 114 0.58 -4.85 4.34
N VAL A 115 -0.35 -5.26 3.48
CA VAL A 115 -0.95 -4.37 2.48
C VAL A 115 -1.65 -3.18 3.15
N ALA A 116 -2.44 -3.44 4.19
CA ALA A 116 -3.12 -2.38 4.95
C ALA A 116 -2.12 -1.41 5.59
N HIS A 117 -1.04 -1.93 6.16
CA HIS A 117 0.02 -1.13 6.75
C HIS A 117 0.67 -0.20 5.72
N VAL A 118 1.03 -0.73 4.56
CA VAL A 118 1.64 0.06 3.49
C VAL A 118 0.70 1.18 3.06
N MET A 119 -0.57 0.87 2.82
CA MET A 119 -1.55 1.87 2.41
C MET A 119 -1.72 2.97 3.45
N LEU A 120 -1.88 2.59 4.72
CA LEU A 120 -2.07 3.55 5.80
C LEU A 120 -0.88 4.50 5.92
N HIS A 121 0.34 3.96 5.88
CA HIS A 121 1.55 4.76 6.04
C HIS A 121 1.83 5.65 4.82
N GLU A 122 1.54 5.19 3.62
CA GLU A 122 1.74 6.01 2.43
C GLU A 122 0.72 7.15 2.36
N ILE A 123 -0.55 6.86 2.62
CA ILE A 123 -1.60 7.88 2.62
C ILE A 123 -1.38 8.85 3.78
N GLY A 124 -1.22 8.32 4.99
CA GLY A 124 -1.03 9.15 6.18
C GLY A 124 0.20 10.04 6.09
N GLY A 125 1.31 9.48 5.60
CA GLY A 125 2.54 10.24 5.43
C GLY A 125 2.40 11.37 4.43
N HIS A 126 1.68 11.14 3.32
CA HIS A 126 1.42 12.18 2.33
C HIS A 126 0.65 13.37 2.93
N PHE A 127 -0.30 13.09 3.81
CA PHE A 127 -1.12 14.11 4.45
C PHE A 127 -0.56 14.63 5.79
N GLY A 128 0.66 14.24 6.11
CA GLY A 128 1.37 14.81 7.25
C GLY A 128 1.09 14.20 8.61
N LEU A 129 0.52 13.01 8.65
CA LEU A 129 0.33 12.31 9.92
C LEU A 129 1.68 11.86 10.46
N THR A 130 1.84 11.95 11.78
CA THR A 130 3.04 11.48 12.44
C THR A 130 3.04 9.95 12.55
N ASP A 131 4.22 9.38 12.80
CA ASP A 131 4.34 7.94 13.04
C ASP A 131 3.49 7.50 14.23
N ASP A 132 3.42 8.33 15.27
CA ASP A 132 2.60 8.05 16.45
C ASP A 132 1.10 8.04 16.10
N ASP A 133 0.65 8.98 15.28
CA ASP A 133 -0.74 9.02 14.81
C ASP A 133 -1.09 7.77 14.02
N MET A 134 -0.20 7.36 13.14
CA MET A 134 -0.43 6.18 12.28
C MET A 134 -0.42 4.89 13.09
N GLU A 135 0.47 4.78 14.07
CA GLU A 135 0.51 3.63 14.97
C GLU A 135 -0.78 3.50 15.78
N GLU A 136 -1.29 4.62 16.29
CA GLU A 136 -2.55 4.64 17.03
C GLU A 136 -3.72 4.18 16.14
N LEU A 137 -3.76 4.64 14.90
CA LEU A 137 -4.79 4.26 13.94
C LEU A 137 -4.71 2.77 13.59
N GLU A 138 -3.51 2.22 13.46
CA GLU A 138 -3.34 0.79 13.18
C GLU A 138 -3.90 -0.08 14.29
N LEU A 139 -3.76 0.34 15.54
CA LEU A 139 -4.26 -0.42 16.68
C LEU A 139 -5.79 -0.53 16.70
N ARG A 140 -6.47 0.32 15.94
CA ARG A 140 -7.93 0.32 15.87
C ARG A 140 -8.50 -0.47 14.69
N VAL A 141 -7.64 -0.98 13.85
CA VAL A 141 -8.04 -1.73 12.64
C VAL A 141 -8.21 -3.21 12.94
#